data_09ed684721c3e477582d23080179e9e4
#
_entry.id   09ed684721c3e477582d23080179e9e4
#
_cell.length_a   1.000
_cell.length_b   1.000
_cell.length_c   1.000
_cell.angle_alpha   90.00
_cell.angle_beta   90.00
_cell.angle_gamma   90.00
#
_symmetry.space_group_name_H-M   'P 1'
#
loop_
_entity.id
_entity.type
_entity.pdbx_description
1 polymer ?
#
loop_
_entity_poly.entity_id
_entity_poly.type
_entity_poly.pdbx_seq_one_letter_code
_entity_poly.pdbx_strand_id
1 'polypeptide(L)'
;MPATGGGGFPGEPGTAVAGGLVGLCVSGLWFAAYERNASALEMRMARARETEPDDWELLTGRPRSFDQGEAVMFDGQDEPMRVKGLARIEIRNAGRLLIAMFSLVYATVAVWGIVDAIKEAAP
;
A
#
# COMPACT_ATOMS: atom_id res chain seq x y z
N MET A 1 13.33 39.08 -12.91
CA MET A 1 12.44 38.00 -13.28
C MET A 1 11.22 38.02 -12.38
N PRO A 2 10.05 38.26 -12.91
CA PRO A 2 8.89 38.26 -12.05
C PRO A 2 8.73 36.89 -11.41
N ALA A 3 8.65 36.89 -10.11
CA ALA A 3 8.26 35.70 -9.42
C ALA A 3 6.91 35.25 -9.98
N THR A 4 6.88 34.14 -10.61
CA THR A 4 5.64 33.57 -11.04
C THR A 4 4.86 33.17 -9.78
N GLY A 5 4.00 34.07 -9.34
CA GLY A 5 3.15 33.78 -8.19
C GLY A 5 2.11 32.73 -8.43
N GLY A 6 2.29 31.93 -9.43
CA GLY A 6 1.43 30.79 -9.65
C GLY A 6 1.69 29.75 -8.58
N GLY A 7 0.70 29.39 -7.80
CA GLY A 7 0.76 28.31 -6.83
C GLY A 7 1.04 26.95 -7.44
N GLY A 8 1.89 26.92 -8.43
CA GLY A 8 2.37 25.69 -9.04
C GLY A 8 3.60 25.16 -8.31
N PHE A 9 4.06 24.01 -8.73
CA PHE A 9 5.30 23.46 -8.24
C PHE A 9 6.45 24.42 -8.54
N PRO A 10 7.40 24.60 -7.60
CA PRO A 10 8.58 25.40 -7.87
C PRO A 10 9.34 24.75 -9.01
N GLY A 11 9.53 25.49 -10.07
CA GLY A 11 10.29 25.03 -11.22
C GLY A 11 9.46 24.96 -12.50
N GLU A 12 10.12 24.51 -13.51
CA GLU A 12 9.54 24.36 -14.85
C GLU A 12 8.66 23.10 -14.95
N PRO A 13 7.74 23.02 -15.93
CA PRO A 13 6.92 21.81 -16.14
C PRO A 13 7.76 20.54 -16.30
N GLY A 14 8.96 20.63 -16.87
CA GLY A 14 9.89 19.51 -16.98
C GLY A 14 10.32 18.94 -15.64
N THR A 15 10.45 19.78 -14.61
CA THR A 15 10.75 19.35 -13.25
C THR A 15 9.60 18.55 -12.65
N ALA A 16 8.36 18.96 -12.90
CA ALA A 16 7.18 18.24 -12.44
C ALA A 16 7.08 16.87 -13.13
N VAL A 17 7.31 16.80 -14.43
CA VAL A 17 7.31 15.52 -15.17
C VAL A 17 8.40 14.60 -14.65
N ALA A 18 9.64 15.10 -14.52
CA ALA A 18 10.76 14.31 -14.00
C ALA A 18 10.49 13.81 -12.57
N GLY A 19 10.01 14.68 -11.69
CA GLY A 19 9.65 14.32 -10.32
C GLY A 19 8.54 13.28 -10.26
N GLY A 20 7.52 13.44 -11.09
CA GLY A 20 6.42 12.46 -11.18
C GLY A 20 6.89 11.09 -11.67
N LEU A 21 7.73 11.06 -12.70
CA LEU A 21 8.29 9.81 -13.24
C LEU A 21 9.21 9.11 -12.22
N VAL A 22 10.07 9.86 -11.56
CA VAL A 22 10.94 9.32 -10.51
C VAL A 22 10.09 8.74 -9.37
N GLY A 23 9.07 9.48 -8.95
CA GLY A 23 8.14 9.01 -7.92
C GLY A 23 7.42 7.72 -8.32
N LEU A 24 6.99 7.60 -9.57
CA LEU A 24 6.38 6.36 -10.10
C LEU A 24 7.36 5.20 -10.10
N CYS A 25 8.61 5.43 -10.50
CA CYS A 25 9.65 4.40 -10.47
C CYS A 25 9.92 3.92 -9.03
N VAL A 26 10.04 4.84 -8.10
CA VAL A 26 10.23 4.52 -6.67
C VAL A 26 9.04 3.74 -6.14
N SER A 27 7.83 4.15 -6.47
CA SER A 27 6.60 3.44 -6.07
C SER A 27 6.55 2.03 -6.64
N GLY A 28 6.95 1.86 -7.89
CA GLY A 28 7.02 0.55 -8.54
C GLY A 28 8.03 -0.38 -7.88
N LEU A 29 9.22 0.12 -7.57
CA LEU A 29 10.25 -0.62 -6.85
C LEU A 29 9.78 -0.98 -5.43
N TRP A 30 9.13 -0.05 -4.77
CA TRP A 30 8.57 -0.30 -3.44
C TRP A 30 7.48 -1.37 -3.48
N PHE A 31 6.60 -1.32 -4.47
CA PHE A 31 5.59 -2.35 -4.67
C PHE A 31 6.23 -3.73 -4.86
N ALA A 32 7.26 -3.83 -5.70
CA ALA A 32 7.97 -5.09 -5.93
C ALA A 32 8.61 -5.63 -4.64
N ALA A 33 9.27 -4.76 -3.87
CA ALA A 33 9.86 -5.12 -2.59
C ALA A 33 8.79 -5.55 -1.58
N TYR A 34 7.69 -4.83 -1.53
CA TYR A 34 6.56 -5.14 -0.65
C TYR A 34 5.96 -6.52 -0.96
N GLU A 35 5.69 -6.80 -2.24
CA GLU A 35 5.14 -8.09 -2.66
C GLU A 35 6.10 -9.25 -2.36
N ARG A 36 7.39 -9.03 -2.58
CA ARG A 36 8.41 -10.02 -2.26
C ARG A 36 8.47 -10.32 -0.77
N ASN A 37 8.44 -9.28 0.07
CA ASN A 37 8.45 -9.43 1.52
C ASN A 37 7.17 -10.13 2.02
N ALA A 38 6.02 -9.75 1.46
CA ALA A 38 4.74 -10.37 1.81
C ALA A 38 4.73 -11.86 1.46
N SER A 39 5.23 -12.22 0.28
CA SER A 39 5.33 -13.63 -0.14
C SER A 39 6.31 -14.42 0.73
N ALA A 40 7.45 -13.83 1.08
CA ALA A 40 8.41 -14.47 1.97
C ALA A 40 7.83 -14.69 3.37
N LEU A 41 7.08 -13.70 3.88
CA LEU A 41 6.40 -13.82 5.16
C LEU A 41 5.34 -14.93 5.14
N GLU A 42 4.53 -15.00 4.09
CA GLU A 42 3.53 -16.07 3.93
C GLU A 42 4.17 -17.45 3.95
N MET A 43 5.30 -17.62 3.23
CA MET A 43 6.02 -18.89 3.21
C MET A 43 6.56 -19.25 4.58
N ARG A 44 7.14 -18.29 5.31
CA ARG A 44 7.65 -18.50 6.66
C ARG A 44 6.53 -18.86 7.62
N MET A 45 5.40 -18.18 7.51
CA MET A 45 4.23 -18.46 8.36
C MET A 45 3.63 -19.83 8.05
N ALA A 46 3.55 -20.21 6.79
CA ALA A 46 3.09 -21.54 6.40
C ALA A 46 3.98 -22.64 7.01
N ARG A 47 5.30 -22.44 6.93
CA ARG A 47 6.25 -23.38 7.52
C ARG A 47 6.17 -23.41 9.05
N ALA A 48 5.99 -22.27 9.69
CA ALA A 48 5.80 -22.20 11.12
C ALA A 48 4.53 -22.94 11.56
N ARG A 49 3.45 -22.85 10.77
CA ARG A 49 2.20 -23.61 11.05
C ARG A 49 2.40 -25.12 10.96
N GLU A 50 3.21 -25.57 9.99
CA GLU A 50 3.52 -27.00 9.86
C GLU A 50 4.29 -27.56 11.05
N THR A 51 5.12 -26.73 11.69
CA THR A 51 5.95 -27.10 12.84
C THR A 51 5.31 -26.79 14.17
N GLU A 52 4.16 -26.10 14.19
CA GLU A 52 3.46 -25.75 15.42
C GLU A 52 2.86 -27.00 16.08
N PRO A 53 3.08 -27.21 17.39
CA PRO A 53 2.39 -28.26 18.12
C PRO A 53 0.89 -28.06 18.11
N ASP A 54 0.12 -29.15 18.02
CA ASP A 54 -1.35 -29.11 17.88
C ASP A 54 -2.05 -28.40 19.05
N ASP A 55 -1.44 -28.40 20.23
CA ASP A 55 -1.99 -27.80 21.45
C ASP A 55 -1.69 -26.30 21.61
N TRP A 56 -0.83 -25.74 20.78
CA TRP A 56 -0.46 -24.32 20.89
C TRP A 56 -1.45 -23.37 20.23
N GLU A 57 -1.99 -23.70 19.08
CA GLU A 57 -2.95 -22.90 18.31
C GLU A 57 -2.60 -21.41 18.17
N LEU A 58 -1.31 -21.10 18.06
CA LEU A 58 -0.85 -19.70 17.90
C LEU A 58 -1.01 -19.19 16.47
N LEU A 59 -0.73 -20.06 15.50
CA LEU A 59 -0.70 -19.74 14.06
C LEU A 59 -1.79 -20.45 13.28
N THR A 60 -2.47 -21.41 13.90
CA THR A 60 -3.51 -22.22 13.32
C THR A 60 -4.79 -22.13 14.16
N GLY A 61 -5.87 -22.71 13.69
CA GLY A 61 -7.13 -22.75 14.44
C GLY A 61 -7.80 -21.38 14.58
N ARG A 62 -8.29 -21.10 15.79
CA ARG A 62 -9.07 -19.88 16.07
C ARG A 62 -8.35 -18.58 15.81
N PRO A 63 -7.08 -18.38 16.22
CA PRO A 63 -6.34 -17.16 15.89
C PRO A 63 -6.24 -16.93 14.40
N ARG A 64 -6.01 -17.97 13.61
CA ARG A 64 -5.95 -17.87 12.15
C ARG A 64 -7.31 -17.47 11.57
N SER A 65 -8.40 -18.09 12.05
CA SER A 65 -9.75 -17.75 11.60
C SER A 65 -10.09 -16.30 11.93
N PHE A 66 -9.70 -15.81 13.09
CA PHE A 66 -9.86 -14.41 13.47
C PHE A 66 -9.11 -13.46 12.51
N ASP A 67 -7.87 -13.78 12.16
CA ASP A 67 -7.07 -13.01 11.22
C ASP A 67 -7.68 -13.00 9.82
N GLN A 68 -8.41 -14.04 9.45
CA GLN A 68 -9.13 -14.14 8.18
C GLN A 68 -10.47 -13.40 8.18
N GLY A 69 -10.82 -12.73 9.27
CA GLY A 69 -12.06 -11.96 9.40
C GLY A 69 -13.27 -12.77 9.85
N GLU A 70 -13.10 -14.01 10.24
CA GLU A 70 -14.17 -14.84 10.75
C GLU A 70 -14.48 -14.52 12.23
N ALA A 71 -15.75 -14.69 12.63
CA ALA A 71 -16.13 -14.60 14.01
C ALA A 71 -15.62 -15.82 14.77
N VAL A 72 -14.88 -15.59 15.85
CA VAL A 72 -14.25 -16.65 16.64
C VAL A 72 -14.64 -16.51 18.10
N MET A 73 -14.98 -17.63 18.72
CA MET A 73 -15.28 -17.71 20.15
C MET A 73 -14.05 -18.21 20.89
N PHE A 74 -13.55 -17.42 21.83
CA PHE A 74 -12.47 -17.82 22.72
C PHE A 74 -13.03 -18.24 24.08
N ASP A 75 -12.27 -19.07 24.79
CA ASP A 75 -12.66 -19.54 26.10
C ASP A 75 -12.84 -18.39 27.08
N GLY A 76 -13.93 -18.40 27.83
CA GLY A 76 -14.26 -17.35 28.81
C GLY A 76 -14.92 -16.10 28.23
N GLN A 77 -15.28 -16.09 26.93
CA GLN A 77 -16.02 -15.02 26.29
C GLN A 77 -17.48 -15.43 26.01
N ASP A 78 -18.38 -14.47 26.22
CA ASP A 78 -19.83 -14.68 25.98
C ASP A 78 -20.21 -14.39 24.51
N GLU A 79 -19.41 -13.59 23.81
CA GLU A 79 -19.67 -13.18 22.43
C GLU A 79 -18.50 -13.52 21.51
N PRO A 80 -18.76 -13.88 20.23
CA PRO A 80 -17.70 -14.14 19.29
C PRO A 80 -16.95 -12.84 18.97
N MET A 81 -15.64 -12.95 18.84
CA MET A 81 -14.77 -11.86 18.39
C MET A 81 -14.68 -11.85 16.86
N ARG A 82 -14.77 -10.67 16.29
CA ARG A 82 -14.59 -10.44 14.85
C ARG A 82 -13.85 -9.13 14.63
N VAL A 83 -12.99 -9.11 13.63
CA VAL A 83 -12.36 -7.87 13.16
C VAL A 83 -13.44 -6.96 12.59
N LYS A 84 -13.50 -5.71 13.05
CA LYS A 84 -14.54 -4.74 12.66
C LYS A 84 -13.97 -3.52 11.98
N GLY A 85 -14.78 -2.88 11.13
CA GLY A 85 -14.46 -1.59 10.51
C GLY A 85 -13.24 -1.66 9.58
N LEU A 86 -12.40 -0.65 9.64
CA LEU A 86 -11.19 -0.55 8.80
C LEU A 86 -10.18 -1.68 9.09
N ALA A 87 -10.23 -2.27 10.28
CA ALA A 87 -9.37 -3.39 10.63
C ALA A 87 -9.65 -4.66 9.82
N ARG A 88 -10.76 -4.73 9.10
CA ARG A 88 -11.05 -5.82 8.15
C ARG A 88 -10.13 -5.84 6.95
N ILE A 89 -9.50 -4.70 6.64
CA ILE A 89 -8.58 -4.63 5.52
C ILE A 89 -7.31 -5.39 5.91
N GLU A 90 -6.98 -6.41 5.15
CA GLU A 90 -5.74 -7.15 5.36
C GLU A 90 -4.55 -6.22 5.19
N ILE A 91 -3.51 -6.42 5.98
CA ILE A 91 -2.28 -5.61 5.92
C ILE A 91 -1.71 -5.58 4.50
N ARG A 92 -1.76 -6.70 3.80
CA ARG A 92 -1.30 -6.80 2.41
C ARG A 92 -2.10 -5.88 1.49
N ASN A 93 -3.41 -5.89 1.61
CA ASN A 93 -4.28 -5.03 0.80
C ASN A 93 -4.16 -3.56 1.19
N ALA A 94 -3.99 -3.25 2.47
CA ALA A 94 -3.72 -1.90 2.94
C ALA A 94 -2.41 -1.35 2.36
N GLY A 95 -1.36 -2.15 2.36
CA GLY A 95 -0.07 -1.77 1.76
C GLY A 95 -0.18 -1.52 0.25
N ARG A 96 -0.88 -2.39 -0.46
CA ARG A 96 -1.14 -2.23 -1.90
C ARG A 96 -1.93 -0.96 -2.19
N LEU A 97 -2.97 -0.69 -1.39
CA LEU A 97 -3.79 0.51 -1.54
C LEU A 97 -2.96 1.78 -1.32
N LEU A 98 -2.11 1.79 -0.30
CA LEU A 98 -1.23 2.91 -0.01
C LEU A 98 -0.28 3.19 -1.17
N ILE A 99 0.35 2.17 -1.72
CA ILE A 99 1.25 2.30 -2.87
C ILE A 99 0.48 2.79 -4.09
N ALA A 100 -0.74 2.29 -4.32
CA ALA A 100 -1.59 2.74 -5.42
C ALA A 100 -1.96 4.23 -5.28
N MET A 101 -2.25 4.69 -4.07
CA MET A 101 -2.54 6.10 -3.82
C MET A 101 -1.32 7.00 -4.10
N PHE A 102 -0.13 6.63 -3.65
CA PHE A 102 1.09 7.35 -3.96
C PHE A 102 1.38 7.36 -5.46
N SER A 103 1.21 6.23 -6.14
CA SER A 103 1.39 6.12 -7.59
C SER A 103 0.42 7.04 -8.33
N LEU A 104 -0.82 7.14 -7.88
CA LEU A 104 -1.82 8.03 -8.46
C LEU A 104 -1.42 9.49 -8.31
N VAL A 105 -0.92 9.90 -7.14
CA VAL A 105 -0.44 11.26 -6.90
C VAL A 105 0.72 11.59 -7.84
N TYR A 106 1.71 10.72 -7.95
CA TYR A 106 2.85 10.95 -8.84
C TYR A 106 2.45 10.95 -10.32
N ALA A 107 1.53 10.08 -10.72
CA ALA A 107 0.99 10.08 -12.07
C ALA A 107 0.26 11.39 -12.38
N THR A 108 -0.51 11.90 -11.46
CA THR A 108 -1.23 13.19 -11.60
C THR A 108 -0.23 14.33 -11.76
N VAL A 109 0.83 14.36 -10.97
CA VAL A 109 1.90 15.37 -11.08
C VAL A 109 2.58 15.30 -12.46
N ALA A 110 2.92 14.11 -12.92
CA ALA A 110 3.55 13.90 -14.22
C ALA A 110 2.64 14.38 -15.38
N VAL A 111 1.36 13.98 -15.33
CA VAL A 111 0.39 14.37 -16.36
C VAL A 111 0.20 15.89 -16.38
N TRP A 112 0.07 16.50 -15.21
CA TRP A 112 -0.05 17.95 -15.13
C TRP A 112 1.17 18.66 -15.72
N GLY A 113 2.39 18.20 -15.39
CA GLY A 113 3.60 18.73 -15.97
C GLY A 113 3.65 18.61 -17.49
N ILE A 114 3.19 17.49 -18.05
CA ILE A 114 3.07 17.27 -19.49
C ILE A 114 2.09 18.25 -20.11
N VAL A 115 0.91 18.40 -19.52
CA VAL A 115 -0.12 19.34 -20.01
C VAL A 115 0.38 20.78 -19.99
N ASP A 116 1.06 21.19 -18.93
CA ASP A 116 1.65 22.53 -18.84
C ASP A 116 2.72 22.74 -19.91
N ALA A 117 3.57 21.75 -20.13
CA ALA A 117 4.61 21.82 -21.16
C ALA A 117 3.99 21.97 -22.57
N ILE A 118 2.90 21.25 -22.85
CA ILE A 118 2.19 21.35 -24.12
C ILE A 118 1.57 22.74 -24.27
N LYS A 119 0.97 23.28 -23.22
CA LYS A 119 0.37 24.62 -23.26
C LYS A 119 1.40 25.71 -23.48
N GLU A 120 2.58 25.61 -22.86
CA GLU A 120 3.66 26.56 -23.08
C GLU A 120 4.26 26.48 -24.48
N ALA A 121 4.30 25.28 -25.06
CA ALA A 121 4.80 25.06 -26.41
C ALA A 121 3.78 25.46 -27.48
N ALA A 122 2.50 25.56 -27.15
CA ALA A 122 1.45 25.94 -28.09
C ALA A 122 1.55 27.45 -28.44
N PRO A 123 1.48 27.82 -29.74
CA PRO A 123 1.50 29.22 -30.17
C PRO A 123 0.24 29.97 -29.74
#